data_38c5c6b451e9a551aa1de82f83e65da7
#
_entry.id   38c5c6b451e9a551aa1de82f83e65da7
#
_cell.length_a   1.000
_cell.length_b   1.000
_cell.length_c   1.000
_cell.angle_alpha   90.00
_cell.angle_beta   90.00
_cell.angle_gamma   90.00
#
_symmetry.space_group_name_H-M   'P 1'
#
loop_
_entity.id
_entity.type
_entity.pdbx_description
1 polymer ?
#
loop_
_entity_poly.entity_id
_entity_poly.type
_entity_poly.pdbx_seq_one_letter_code
_entity_poly.pdbx_strand_id
1 'polypeptide(L)'
;DKGVSSYGDINKIKLVWAWKDFGYILQLAAVVVAMITMASWLLDTSFFKSLKLEKTRKIGIDRKEKPLYYWIFFVVLFIIPVLLFRKGILSSRTFLGIDISNIWLLGGNNNSYISWQWLTSIAMILVFLAYHFLWGKKHGGNLNTYGFRTSNDGSFCGSYILKSLLYGLFAVGCGYLVFAFISAYTKQGMHIATFMMSTLNVNRTFCVFMYVIFQIPYFLTSTLAMKSVG
;
A
#
# COMPACT_ATOMS: atom_id res chain seq x y z
N ASP A 1 -25.20 7.28 -40.14
CA ASP A 1 -25.24 5.79 -40.14
C ASP A 1 -24.15 5.10 -41.01
N LYS A 2 -22.93 5.60 -40.93
CA LYS A 2 -21.76 4.97 -41.63
C LYS A 2 -20.77 4.27 -40.65
N GLY A 3 -21.12 4.13 -39.37
CA GLY A 3 -20.17 3.66 -38.37
C GLY A 3 -20.22 2.17 -38.02
N VAL A 4 -21.30 1.47 -38.33
CA VAL A 4 -21.54 0.11 -37.83
C VAL A 4 -21.31 -0.99 -38.90
N SER A 5 -21.25 -0.64 -40.16
CA SER A 5 -21.08 -1.62 -41.24
C SER A 5 -19.63 -2.05 -41.54
N SER A 6 -18.64 -1.50 -40.80
CA SER A 6 -17.23 -1.86 -41.03
C SER A 6 -16.66 -2.87 -40.05
N TYR A 7 -17.44 -3.28 -39.05
CA TYR A 7 -17.04 -4.41 -38.20
C TYR A 7 -17.33 -5.70 -38.96
N GLY A 8 -16.30 -6.22 -39.63
CA GLY A 8 -16.34 -7.53 -40.26
C GLY A 8 -16.84 -8.59 -39.28
N ASP A 9 -17.22 -9.72 -39.82
CA ASP A 9 -17.79 -10.87 -39.12
C ASP A 9 -17.18 -11.05 -37.72
N ILE A 10 -17.97 -10.81 -36.66
CA ILE A 10 -17.56 -10.88 -35.25
C ILE A 10 -16.88 -12.22 -34.94
N ASN A 11 -17.24 -13.29 -35.65
CA ASN A 11 -16.65 -14.61 -35.51
C ASN A 11 -15.21 -14.69 -36.05
N LYS A 12 -14.74 -13.69 -36.80
CA LYS A 12 -13.35 -13.62 -37.30
C LYS A 12 -12.45 -12.74 -36.46
N ILE A 13 -12.98 -12.03 -35.47
CA ILE A 13 -12.18 -11.20 -34.58
C ILE A 13 -11.42 -12.13 -33.63
N LYS A 14 -10.12 -12.28 -33.83
CA LYS A 14 -9.24 -12.96 -32.87
C LYS A 14 -9.29 -12.19 -31.55
N LEU A 15 -9.73 -12.84 -30.48
CA LEU A 15 -9.74 -12.28 -29.15
C LEU A 15 -8.29 -12.09 -28.67
N VAL A 16 -7.72 -10.92 -28.93
CA VAL A 16 -6.35 -10.56 -28.52
C VAL A 16 -6.30 -9.92 -27.12
N TRP A 17 -7.44 -9.79 -26.47
CA TRP A 17 -7.53 -9.16 -25.15
C TRP A 17 -6.70 -9.90 -24.09
N ALA A 18 -6.62 -11.23 -24.15
CA ALA A 18 -5.80 -12.02 -23.21
C ALA A 18 -4.31 -11.67 -23.32
N TRP A 19 -3.80 -11.43 -24.53
CA TRP A 19 -2.42 -10.99 -24.74
C TRP A 19 -2.18 -9.57 -24.22
N LYS A 20 -3.18 -8.72 -24.32
CA LYS A 20 -3.14 -7.36 -23.76
C LYS A 20 -3.06 -7.40 -22.25
N ASP A 21 -3.93 -8.20 -21.60
CA ASP A 21 -3.93 -8.36 -20.16
C ASP A 21 -2.62 -8.99 -19.64
N PHE A 22 -2.09 -9.98 -20.37
CA PHE A 22 -0.77 -10.55 -20.09
C PHE A 22 0.34 -9.48 -20.18
N GLY A 23 0.30 -8.62 -21.19
CA GLY A 23 1.21 -7.48 -21.32
C GLY A 23 1.14 -6.53 -20.12
N TYR A 24 -0.05 -6.25 -19.59
CA TYR A 24 -0.21 -5.43 -18.39
C TYR A 24 0.34 -6.10 -17.12
N ILE A 25 0.17 -7.42 -16.98
CA ILE A 25 0.75 -8.17 -15.87
C ILE A 25 2.28 -8.10 -15.94
N LEU A 26 2.87 -8.27 -17.11
CA LEU A 26 4.32 -8.12 -17.31
C LEU A 26 4.80 -6.70 -16.99
N GLN A 27 4.06 -5.68 -17.40
CA GLN A 27 4.35 -4.29 -17.07
C GLN A 27 4.32 -4.06 -15.55
N LEU A 28 3.32 -4.58 -14.85
CA LEU A 28 3.23 -4.49 -13.40
C LEU A 28 4.41 -5.21 -12.73
N ALA A 29 4.74 -6.41 -13.20
CA ALA A 29 5.89 -7.16 -12.70
C ALA A 29 7.21 -6.38 -12.89
N ALA A 30 7.42 -5.78 -14.05
CA ALA A 30 8.59 -4.95 -14.32
C ALA A 30 8.68 -3.74 -13.36
N VAL A 31 7.57 -3.06 -13.10
CA VAL A 31 7.51 -1.95 -12.14
C VAL A 31 7.89 -2.42 -10.73
N VAL A 32 7.32 -3.54 -10.26
CA VAL A 32 7.61 -4.09 -8.93
C VAL A 32 9.08 -4.51 -8.82
N VAL A 33 9.61 -5.20 -9.82
CA VAL A 33 11.03 -5.60 -9.86
C VAL A 33 11.94 -4.37 -9.83
N ALA A 34 11.63 -3.33 -10.59
CA ALA A 34 12.40 -2.08 -10.59
C ALA A 34 12.39 -1.42 -9.22
N MET A 35 11.23 -1.36 -8.55
CA MET A 35 11.13 -0.81 -7.20
C MET A 35 11.96 -1.59 -6.19
N ILE A 36 11.89 -2.93 -6.19
CA ILE A 36 12.63 -3.79 -5.28
C ILE A 36 14.15 -3.68 -5.54
N THR A 37 14.55 -3.67 -6.80
CA THR A 37 15.96 -3.56 -7.19
C THR A 37 16.53 -2.21 -6.77
N MET A 38 15.82 -1.12 -7.05
CA MET A 38 16.22 0.22 -6.60
C MET A 38 16.29 0.32 -5.08
N ALA A 39 15.28 -0.20 -4.38
CA ALA A 39 15.25 -0.22 -2.92
C ALA A 39 16.45 -0.99 -2.35
N SER A 40 16.75 -2.16 -2.88
CA SER A 40 17.89 -2.97 -2.45
C SER A 40 19.22 -2.26 -2.70
N TRP A 41 19.40 -1.69 -3.89
CA TRP A 41 20.61 -0.95 -4.24
C TRP A 41 20.81 0.29 -3.38
N LEU A 42 19.77 1.06 -3.10
CA LEU A 42 19.83 2.23 -2.24
C LEU A 42 20.31 1.89 -0.83
N LEU A 43 19.88 0.77 -0.26
CA LEU A 43 20.30 0.33 1.08
C LEU A 43 21.81 0.00 1.16
N ASP A 44 22.47 -0.29 0.04
CA ASP A 44 23.89 -0.55 0.00
C ASP A 44 24.72 0.75 -0.14
N THR A 45 24.07 1.87 -0.44
CA THR A 45 24.73 3.18 -0.49
C THR A 45 25.07 3.70 0.91
N SER A 46 26.16 4.44 1.05
CA SER A 46 26.61 5.00 2.34
C SER A 46 25.55 5.88 3.00
N PHE A 47 24.77 6.63 2.22
CA PHE A 47 23.73 7.53 2.71
C PHE A 47 22.55 6.79 3.36
N PHE A 48 22.07 5.71 2.73
CA PHE A 48 20.90 4.96 3.19
C PHE A 48 21.29 3.74 4.05
N LYS A 49 22.56 3.39 4.16
CA LYS A 49 23.01 2.24 4.95
C LYS A 49 22.53 2.29 6.40
N SER A 50 22.38 3.50 6.95
CA SER A 50 21.81 3.68 8.30
C SER A 50 20.35 3.23 8.45
N LEU A 51 19.61 3.07 7.35
CA LEU A 51 18.26 2.54 7.34
C LEU A 51 18.24 1.00 7.40
N LYS A 52 19.36 0.36 7.09
CA LYS A 52 19.48 -1.10 7.17
C LYS A 52 19.39 -1.49 8.63
N LEU A 53 18.26 -2.04 9.02
CA LEU A 53 18.05 -2.52 10.39
C LEU A 53 18.99 -3.69 10.65
N GLU A 54 19.82 -3.57 11.68
CA GLU A 54 20.39 -4.77 12.30
C GLU A 54 19.24 -5.68 12.73
N LYS A 55 19.42 -7.00 12.66
CA LYS A 55 18.38 -7.99 12.95
C LYS A 55 17.64 -7.61 14.23
N THR A 56 16.50 -6.96 14.09
CA THR A 56 15.64 -6.64 15.21
C THR A 56 15.16 -7.94 15.84
N ARG A 57 15.17 -8.01 17.17
CA ARG A 57 14.62 -9.13 17.92
C ARG A 57 13.18 -9.37 17.44
N LYS A 58 12.87 -10.59 17.03
CA LYS A 58 11.51 -10.96 16.66
C LYS A 58 10.63 -10.83 17.90
N ILE A 59 9.69 -9.91 17.86
CA ILE A 59 8.77 -9.64 18.97
C ILE A 59 7.42 -10.26 18.70
N GLY A 60 7.11 -10.51 17.43
CA GLY A 60 5.86 -11.13 17.01
C GLY A 60 5.65 -12.50 17.66
N ILE A 61 4.41 -12.93 17.71
CA ILE A 61 4.04 -14.22 18.24
C ILE A 61 4.68 -15.31 17.36
N ASP A 62 5.61 -16.09 17.92
CA ASP A 62 6.26 -17.15 17.16
C ASP A 62 5.24 -18.27 16.88
N ARG A 63 5.13 -18.65 15.61
CA ARG A 63 4.28 -19.74 15.17
C ARG A 63 4.64 -21.07 15.84
N LYS A 64 5.90 -21.28 16.18
CA LYS A 64 6.36 -22.52 16.81
C LYS A 64 6.01 -22.57 18.32
N GLU A 65 6.11 -21.43 19.01
CA GLU A 65 5.86 -21.35 20.46
C GLU A 65 4.36 -21.28 20.76
N LYS A 66 3.61 -20.50 19.99
CA LYS A 66 2.19 -20.24 20.24
C LYS A 66 1.38 -20.28 18.93
N PRO A 67 1.27 -21.46 18.30
CA PRO A 67 0.64 -21.60 16.98
C PRO A 67 -0.80 -21.09 16.94
N LEU A 68 -1.58 -21.35 17.99
CA LEU A 68 -2.98 -20.91 18.06
C LEU A 68 -3.10 -19.38 18.05
N TYR A 69 -2.34 -18.68 18.89
CA TYR A 69 -2.37 -17.21 18.95
C TYR A 69 -1.84 -16.59 17.64
N TYR A 70 -0.78 -17.18 17.07
CA TYR A 70 -0.27 -16.75 15.77
C TYR A 70 -1.36 -16.77 14.70
N TRP A 71 -2.04 -17.91 14.56
CA TRP A 71 -3.09 -18.06 13.55
C TRP A 71 -4.33 -17.19 13.83
N ILE A 72 -4.71 -17.00 15.09
CA ILE A 72 -5.79 -16.09 15.44
C ILE A 72 -5.45 -14.66 14.98
N PHE A 73 -4.28 -14.14 15.35
CA PHE A 73 -3.88 -12.80 14.93
C PHE A 73 -3.74 -12.69 13.41
N PHE A 74 -3.15 -13.69 12.76
CA PHE A 74 -3.01 -13.72 11.31
C PHE A 74 -4.37 -13.67 10.61
N VAL A 75 -5.31 -14.51 11.01
CA VAL A 75 -6.66 -14.56 10.43
C VAL A 75 -7.42 -13.25 10.70
N VAL A 76 -7.31 -12.71 11.91
CA VAL A 76 -7.95 -11.42 12.28
C VAL A 76 -7.40 -10.28 11.40
N LEU A 77 -6.08 -10.22 11.20
CA LEU A 77 -5.46 -9.20 10.33
C LEU A 77 -5.93 -9.29 8.87
N PHE A 78 -6.21 -10.50 8.40
CA PHE A 78 -6.69 -10.73 7.03
C PHE A 78 -8.18 -10.44 6.87
N ILE A 79 -8.99 -10.86 7.85
CA ILE A 79 -10.45 -10.74 7.77
C ILE A 79 -10.93 -9.30 7.98
N ILE A 80 -10.31 -8.54 8.88
CA ILE A 80 -10.74 -7.17 9.19
C ILE A 80 -10.83 -6.26 7.96
N PRO A 81 -9.79 -6.13 7.12
CA PRO A 81 -9.88 -5.29 5.92
C PRO A 81 -10.99 -5.74 4.97
N VAL A 82 -11.18 -7.05 4.82
CA VAL A 82 -12.20 -7.63 3.93
C VAL A 82 -13.62 -7.33 4.43
N LEU A 83 -13.89 -7.52 5.72
CA LEU A 83 -15.20 -7.23 6.30
C LEU A 83 -15.53 -5.73 6.25
N LEU A 84 -14.53 -4.89 6.53
CA LEU A 84 -14.70 -3.44 6.52
C LEU A 84 -14.78 -2.88 5.10
N PHE A 85 -14.25 -3.58 4.09
CA PHE A 85 -14.33 -3.19 2.69
C PHE A 85 -15.78 -3.04 2.24
N ARG A 86 -16.63 -4.01 2.54
CA ARG A 86 -18.05 -3.94 2.20
C ARG A 86 -18.72 -2.74 2.86
N LYS A 87 -18.44 -2.48 4.14
CA LYS A 87 -19.02 -1.34 4.86
C LYS A 87 -18.48 0.00 4.37
N GLY A 88 -17.18 0.10 4.10
CA GLY A 88 -16.54 1.35 3.68
C GLY A 88 -16.84 1.74 2.24
N ILE A 89 -16.95 0.77 1.33
CA ILE A 89 -17.11 1.05 -0.11
C ILE A 89 -18.54 0.84 -0.59
N LEU A 90 -19.20 -0.24 -0.15
CA LEU A 90 -20.46 -0.66 -0.76
C LEU A 90 -21.72 -0.20 -0.01
N SER A 91 -21.67 -0.02 1.31
CA SER A 91 -22.90 0.16 2.08
C SER A 91 -23.21 1.60 2.46
N SER A 92 -22.25 2.48 2.49
CA SER A 92 -22.54 3.89 2.76
C SER A 92 -21.36 4.76 2.33
N ARG A 93 -21.65 5.78 1.57
CA ARG A 93 -20.72 6.89 1.33
C ARG A 93 -20.56 7.73 2.59
N THR A 94 -20.73 7.11 3.78
CA THR A 94 -20.66 7.76 5.08
C THR A 94 -19.51 7.18 5.88
N PHE A 95 -18.74 8.05 6.51
CA PHE A 95 -17.71 7.69 7.48
C PHE A 95 -18.20 8.11 8.88
N LEU A 96 -18.41 7.14 9.76
CA LEU A 96 -18.94 7.38 11.12
C LEU A 96 -20.22 8.25 11.15
N GLY A 97 -21.11 8.02 10.17
CA GLY A 97 -22.36 8.77 10.06
C GLY A 97 -22.28 10.09 9.27
N ILE A 98 -21.08 10.51 8.85
CA ILE A 98 -20.87 11.71 8.05
C ILE A 98 -20.86 11.35 6.57
N ASP A 99 -21.70 11.98 5.76
CA ASP A 99 -21.67 11.80 4.31
C ASP A 99 -20.39 12.40 3.71
N ILE A 100 -19.52 11.51 3.22
CA ILE A 100 -18.25 11.86 2.58
C ILE A 100 -18.33 11.93 1.05
N SER A 101 -19.49 11.61 0.47
CA SER A 101 -19.66 11.61 -0.99
C SER A 101 -19.49 12.99 -1.61
N ASN A 102 -19.83 14.03 -0.86
CA ASN A 102 -19.81 15.42 -1.30
C ASN A 102 -18.54 16.19 -0.90
N ILE A 103 -17.58 15.53 -0.29
CA ILE A 103 -16.29 16.18 -0.03
C ILE A 103 -15.60 16.39 -1.39
N TRP A 104 -15.53 17.65 -1.81
CA TRP A 104 -15.07 18.05 -3.13
C TRP A 104 -13.62 17.66 -3.46
N LEU A 105 -12.81 17.44 -2.43
CA LEU A 105 -11.35 17.28 -2.56
C LEU A 105 -10.96 16.01 -3.31
N LEU A 106 -11.69 14.93 -3.11
CA LEU A 106 -11.25 13.57 -3.50
C LEU A 106 -12.21 12.87 -4.46
N GLY A 107 -13.44 13.33 -4.57
CA GLY A 107 -14.49 12.69 -5.37
C GLY A 107 -15.07 11.42 -4.74
N GLY A 108 -16.31 11.08 -5.05
CA GLY A 108 -17.11 10.09 -4.32
C GLY A 108 -16.49 8.70 -4.21
N ASN A 109 -15.93 8.15 -5.28
CA ASN A 109 -15.32 6.81 -5.25
C ASN A 109 -14.05 6.78 -4.38
N ASN A 110 -13.23 7.80 -4.49
CA ASN A 110 -11.97 7.88 -3.75
C ASN A 110 -12.22 8.11 -2.26
N ASN A 111 -13.24 8.90 -1.91
CA ASN A 111 -13.67 9.09 -0.53
C ASN A 111 -14.09 7.76 0.11
N SER A 112 -14.76 6.89 -0.65
CA SER A 112 -15.16 5.57 -0.17
C SER A 112 -13.94 4.67 0.13
N TYR A 113 -12.89 4.72 -0.71
CA TYR A 113 -11.64 3.99 -0.44
C TYR A 113 -10.93 4.52 0.80
N ILE A 114 -10.84 5.83 0.97
CA ILE A 114 -10.24 6.43 2.15
C ILE A 114 -11.04 6.10 3.41
N SER A 115 -12.37 6.14 3.34
CA SER A 115 -13.23 5.73 4.45
C SER A 115 -12.93 4.29 4.89
N TRP A 116 -12.85 3.35 3.95
CA TRP A 116 -12.46 1.98 4.23
C TRP A 116 -11.06 1.89 4.86
N GLN A 117 -10.10 2.62 4.34
CA GLN A 117 -8.74 2.64 4.87
C GLN A 117 -8.70 3.18 6.30
N TRP A 118 -9.46 4.21 6.62
CA TRP A 118 -9.54 4.77 7.96
C TRP A 118 -10.24 3.86 8.95
N LEU A 119 -11.36 3.24 8.57
CA LEU A 119 -12.02 2.23 9.39
C LEU A 119 -11.07 1.05 9.67
N THR A 120 -10.36 0.61 8.65
CA THR A 120 -9.33 -0.44 8.79
C THR A 120 -8.19 0.01 9.71
N SER A 121 -7.75 1.27 9.62
CA SER A 121 -6.72 1.84 10.49
C SER A 121 -7.13 1.80 11.96
N ILE A 122 -8.36 2.19 12.27
CA ILE A 122 -8.89 2.14 13.63
C ILE A 122 -8.91 0.70 14.15
N ALA A 123 -9.38 -0.24 13.34
CA ALA A 123 -9.41 -1.64 13.73
C ALA A 123 -7.99 -2.22 13.90
N MET A 124 -7.06 -1.89 13.00
CA MET A 124 -5.68 -2.36 13.06
C MET A 124 -4.92 -1.83 14.28
N ILE A 125 -5.15 -0.56 14.67
CA ILE A 125 -4.52 -0.04 15.90
C ILE A 125 -5.07 -0.76 17.14
N LEU A 126 -6.36 -1.09 17.17
CA LEU A 126 -6.94 -1.86 18.27
C LEU A 126 -6.34 -3.27 18.36
N VAL A 127 -6.16 -3.95 17.22
CA VAL A 127 -5.47 -5.25 17.16
C VAL A 127 -4.03 -5.13 17.65
N PHE A 128 -3.31 -4.10 17.22
CA PHE A 128 -1.95 -3.85 17.68
C PHE A 128 -1.89 -3.58 19.18
N LEU A 129 -2.79 -2.77 19.72
CA LEU A 129 -2.86 -2.52 21.16
C LEU A 129 -3.16 -3.80 21.95
N ALA A 130 -4.12 -4.61 21.48
CA ALA A 130 -4.40 -5.90 22.09
C ALA A 130 -3.15 -6.80 22.09
N TYR A 131 -2.45 -6.90 20.94
CA TYR A 131 -1.18 -7.60 20.87
C TYR A 131 -0.13 -7.04 21.83
N HIS A 132 0.04 -5.71 21.88
CA HIS A 132 1.05 -5.08 22.73
C HIS A 132 0.83 -5.39 24.21
N PHE A 133 -0.41 -5.28 24.70
CA PHE A 133 -0.71 -5.52 26.11
C PHE A 133 -0.72 -7.01 26.47
N LEU A 134 -1.19 -7.88 25.59
CA LEU A 134 -1.25 -9.31 25.86
C LEU A 134 0.10 -10.01 25.76
N TRP A 135 0.92 -9.59 24.76
CA TRP A 135 2.16 -10.27 24.42
C TRP A 135 3.37 -9.33 24.35
N GLY A 136 3.30 -8.28 23.54
CA GLY A 136 4.42 -7.43 23.17
C GLY A 136 5.16 -6.86 24.36
N LYS A 137 4.45 -6.28 25.34
CA LYS A 137 5.04 -5.68 26.54
C LYS A 137 5.85 -6.69 27.36
N LYS A 138 5.36 -7.93 27.48
CA LYS A 138 6.04 -9.00 28.22
C LYS A 138 7.32 -9.50 27.54
N HIS A 139 7.43 -9.32 26.22
CA HIS A 139 8.57 -9.77 25.40
C HIS A 139 9.51 -8.64 25.00
N GLY A 140 9.43 -7.49 25.69
CA GLY A 140 10.32 -6.35 25.45
C GLY A 140 9.93 -5.47 24.29
N GLY A 141 8.65 -5.46 23.93
CA GLY A 141 8.08 -4.58 22.93
C GLY A 141 8.18 -3.12 23.36
N ASN A 142 8.92 -2.32 22.62
CA ASN A 142 9.08 -0.88 22.80
C ASN A 142 9.06 -0.16 21.42
N LEU A 143 9.10 1.15 21.39
CA LEU A 143 9.06 1.95 20.18
C LEU A 143 10.16 1.57 19.18
N ASN A 144 11.36 1.23 19.66
CA ASN A 144 12.47 0.81 18.79
C ASN A 144 12.16 -0.53 18.10
N THR A 145 11.62 -1.49 18.87
CA THR A 145 11.31 -2.81 18.37
C THR A 145 10.13 -2.82 17.41
N TYR A 146 9.22 -1.83 17.53
CA TYR A 146 8.11 -1.64 16.58
C TYR A 146 8.51 -0.87 15.32
N GLY A 147 9.77 -0.43 15.22
CA GLY A 147 10.29 0.25 14.03
C GLY A 147 10.18 1.77 14.09
N PHE A 148 9.70 2.35 15.18
CA PHE A 148 9.88 3.76 15.48
C PHE A 148 11.27 3.94 16.09
N ARG A 149 12.27 4.03 15.24
CA ARG A 149 13.64 4.16 15.74
C ARG A 149 13.80 5.47 16.48
N THR A 150 14.01 5.38 17.77
CA THR A 150 14.54 6.48 18.58
C THR A 150 16.05 6.39 18.58
N SER A 151 16.76 7.51 18.72
CA SER A 151 18.21 7.50 18.96
C SER A 151 18.53 6.68 20.22
N ASN A 152 19.78 6.32 20.42
CA ASN A 152 20.20 5.56 21.62
C ASN A 152 19.75 6.22 22.93
N ASP A 153 19.52 7.54 22.91
CA ASP A 153 19.05 8.33 24.06
C ASP A 153 17.52 8.40 24.15
N GLY A 154 16.80 7.63 23.36
CA GLY A 154 15.31 7.64 23.35
C GLY A 154 14.70 8.82 22.59
N SER A 155 15.50 9.69 21.98
CA SER A 155 15.02 10.84 21.22
C SER A 155 14.65 10.47 19.79
N PHE A 156 13.64 11.17 19.26
CA PHE A 156 13.16 10.97 17.91
C PHE A 156 14.15 11.53 16.87
N CYS A 157 14.67 10.70 15.98
CA CYS A 157 15.67 11.12 15.01
C CYS A 157 15.03 11.60 13.69
N GLY A 158 14.87 12.92 13.53
CA GLY A 158 14.28 13.53 12.32
C GLY A 158 15.04 13.20 11.02
N SER A 159 16.37 13.07 11.08
CA SER A 159 17.19 12.70 9.92
C SER A 159 16.86 11.29 9.40
N TYR A 160 16.47 10.39 10.30
CA TYR A 160 16.06 9.03 9.94
C TYR A 160 14.75 9.00 9.16
N ILE A 161 13.79 9.85 9.57
CA ILE A 161 12.52 9.99 8.87
C ILE A 161 12.75 10.56 7.47
N LEU A 162 13.53 11.62 7.37
CA LEU A 162 13.85 12.24 6.09
C LEU A 162 14.53 11.24 5.14
N LYS A 163 15.50 10.47 5.63
CA LYS A 163 16.14 9.41 4.84
C LYS A 163 15.13 8.34 4.41
N SER A 164 14.21 7.93 5.31
CA SER A 164 13.18 6.94 4.97
C SER A 164 12.22 7.45 3.91
N LEU A 165 11.83 8.72 3.98
CA LEU A 165 11.00 9.38 2.97
C LEU A 165 11.70 9.45 1.61
N LEU A 166 12.96 9.88 1.59
CA LEU A 166 13.76 9.93 0.37
C LEU A 166 13.97 8.53 -0.22
N TYR A 167 14.24 7.54 0.62
CA TYR A 167 14.36 6.14 0.20
C TYR A 167 13.08 5.64 -0.49
N GLY A 168 11.92 5.88 0.13
CA GLY A 168 10.62 5.53 -0.47
C GLY A 168 10.37 6.27 -1.77
N LEU A 169 10.67 7.58 -1.82
CA LEU A 169 10.50 8.40 -3.02
C LEU A 169 11.35 7.89 -4.19
N PHE A 170 12.61 7.54 -3.96
CA PHE A 170 13.49 7.01 -5.01
C PHE A 170 13.04 5.62 -5.48
N ALA A 171 12.67 4.72 -4.57
CA ALA A 171 12.21 3.39 -4.92
C ALA A 171 10.92 3.44 -5.75
N VAL A 172 9.91 4.19 -5.28
CA VAL A 172 8.64 4.36 -5.98
C VAL A 172 8.82 5.15 -7.27
N GLY A 173 9.66 6.19 -7.25
CA GLY A 173 9.99 7.00 -8.42
C GLY A 173 10.62 6.17 -9.55
N CYS A 174 11.51 5.22 -9.22
CA CYS A 174 12.08 4.31 -10.20
C CYS A 174 11.00 3.43 -10.84
N GLY A 175 10.12 2.84 -10.05
CA GLY A 175 8.99 2.07 -10.58
C GLY A 175 8.08 2.90 -11.47
N TYR A 176 7.80 4.14 -11.06
CA TYR A 176 7.01 5.07 -11.87
C TYR A 176 7.70 5.43 -13.20
N LEU A 177 9.01 5.64 -13.21
CA LEU A 177 9.77 5.92 -14.44
C LEU A 177 9.70 4.73 -15.42
N VAL A 178 9.84 3.50 -14.93
CA VAL A 178 9.66 2.30 -15.75
C VAL A 178 8.24 2.24 -16.32
N PHE A 179 7.24 2.48 -15.49
CA PHE A 179 5.85 2.55 -15.94
C PHE A 179 5.64 3.63 -17.01
N ALA A 180 6.13 4.85 -16.77
CA ALA A 180 6.00 5.97 -17.68
C ALA A 180 6.69 5.70 -19.02
N PHE A 181 7.89 5.09 -18.99
CA PHE A 181 8.63 4.70 -20.20
C PHE A 181 7.85 3.68 -21.04
N ILE A 182 7.35 2.59 -20.40
CA ILE A 182 6.56 1.58 -21.10
C ILE A 182 5.27 2.20 -21.67
N SER A 183 4.57 3.03 -20.90
CA SER A 183 3.34 3.69 -21.32
C SER A 183 3.58 4.67 -22.48
N ALA A 184 4.69 5.39 -22.48
CA ALA A 184 5.08 6.27 -23.58
C ALA A 184 5.40 5.49 -24.86
N TYR A 185 6.11 4.36 -24.73
CA TYR A 185 6.45 3.49 -25.85
C TYR A 185 5.23 2.81 -26.46
N THR A 186 4.37 2.24 -25.63
CA THR A 186 3.15 1.52 -26.05
C THR A 186 2.01 2.46 -26.42
N LYS A 187 2.12 3.75 -26.09
CA LYS A 187 1.03 4.77 -26.18
C LYS A 187 -0.25 4.34 -25.46
N GLN A 188 -0.15 3.48 -24.47
CA GLN A 188 -1.26 2.94 -23.70
C GLN A 188 -0.99 3.08 -22.19
N GLY A 189 -2.00 3.50 -21.43
CA GLY A 189 -2.01 3.34 -19.99
C GLY A 189 -2.22 1.86 -19.61
N MET A 190 -1.83 1.49 -18.41
CA MET A 190 -2.10 0.15 -17.89
C MET A 190 -3.54 0.04 -17.42
N HIS A 191 -4.27 -0.95 -17.93
CA HIS A 191 -5.64 -1.25 -17.55
C HIS A 191 -5.73 -2.72 -17.16
N ILE A 192 -5.86 -3.01 -15.86
CA ILE A 192 -6.10 -4.36 -15.36
C ILE A 192 -7.45 -4.37 -14.66
N ALA A 193 -8.44 -5.00 -15.27
CA ALA A 193 -9.81 -5.02 -14.77
C ALA A 193 -10.34 -3.60 -14.49
N THR A 194 -10.60 -3.28 -13.22
CA THR A 194 -11.07 -1.96 -12.77
C THR A 194 -9.92 -0.99 -12.43
N PHE A 195 -8.68 -1.47 -12.42
CA PHE A 195 -7.53 -0.64 -12.12
C PHE A 195 -6.98 0.01 -13.36
N MET A 196 -6.81 1.32 -13.29
CA MET A 196 -6.33 2.15 -14.37
C MET A 196 -5.15 2.98 -13.88
N MET A 197 -3.97 2.70 -14.41
CA MET A 197 -2.79 3.54 -14.16
C MET A 197 -2.49 4.36 -15.41
N SER A 198 -2.36 5.65 -15.22
CA SER A 198 -2.00 6.58 -16.29
C SER A 198 -0.91 7.53 -15.82
N THR A 199 -0.18 8.09 -16.78
CA THR A 199 0.89 9.04 -16.49
C THR A 199 0.37 10.27 -15.75
N LEU A 200 1.19 10.79 -14.84
CA LEU A 200 0.88 11.99 -14.07
C LEU A 200 0.83 13.22 -15.00
N ASN A 201 -0.16 14.04 -14.76
CA ASN A 201 -0.22 15.44 -15.22
C ASN A 201 -0.30 16.35 -13.98
N VAL A 202 -0.28 17.67 -14.15
CA VAL A 202 -0.28 18.63 -13.03
C VAL A 202 -1.41 18.38 -12.04
N ASN A 203 -2.64 18.20 -12.53
CA ASN A 203 -3.82 17.99 -11.69
C ASN A 203 -3.74 16.65 -10.95
N ARG A 204 -3.33 15.59 -11.63
CA ARG A 204 -3.16 14.26 -11.00
C ARG A 204 -2.04 14.25 -9.98
N THR A 205 -0.96 14.97 -10.22
CA THR A 205 0.14 15.11 -9.26
C THR A 205 -0.34 15.76 -7.98
N PHE A 206 -1.14 16.83 -8.08
CA PHE A 206 -1.75 17.45 -6.91
C PHE A 206 -2.64 16.46 -6.14
N CYS A 207 -3.51 15.71 -6.84
CA CYS A 207 -4.34 14.68 -6.22
C CYS A 207 -3.50 13.61 -5.49
N VAL A 208 -2.38 13.16 -6.07
CA VAL A 208 -1.49 12.18 -5.42
C VAL A 208 -1.00 12.68 -4.07
N PHE A 209 -0.52 13.93 -3.98
CA PHE A 209 -0.07 14.49 -2.70
C PHE A 209 -1.18 14.53 -1.66
N MET A 210 -2.38 14.91 -2.06
CA MET A 210 -3.53 14.90 -1.16
C MET A 210 -3.88 13.49 -0.69
N TYR A 211 -3.90 12.51 -1.60
CA TYR A 211 -4.18 11.11 -1.26
C TYR A 211 -3.15 10.51 -0.31
N VAL A 212 -1.88 10.78 -0.52
CA VAL A 212 -0.79 10.25 0.33
C VAL A 212 -1.02 10.63 1.79
N ILE A 213 -1.36 11.89 2.08
CA ILE A 213 -1.59 12.35 3.45
C ILE A 213 -2.70 11.54 4.13
N PHE A 214 -3.82 11.31 3.42
CA PHE A 214 -4.95 10.56 3.97
C PHE A 214 -4.69 9.04 4.08
N GLN A 215 -3.72 8.50 3.35
CA GLN A 215 -3.38 7.07 3.41
C GLN A 215 -2.33 6.74 4.48
N ILE A 216 -1.58 7.73 4.98
CA ILE A 216 -0.54 7.52 6.01
C ILE A 216 -1.07 6.72 7.21
N PRO A 217 -2.24 7.02 7.82
CA PRO A 217 -2.74 6.26 8.97
C PRO A 217 -2.92 4.78 8.65
N TYR A 218 -3.43 4.46 7.47
CA TYR A 218 -3.66 3.09 7.05
C TYR A 218 -2.36 2.29 6.95
N PHE A 219 -1.36 2.81 6.27
CA PHE A 219 -0.07 2.12 6.12
C PHE A 219 0.66 2.00 7.45
N LEU A 220 0.61 3.04 8.28
CA LEU A 220 1.25 3.04 9.59
C LEU A 220 0.63 1.98 10.52
N THR A 221 -0.69 2.01 10.68
CA THR A 221 -1.37 1.08 11.59
C THR A 221 -1.35 -0.35 11.11
N SER A 222 -1.46 -0.57 9.80
CA SER A 222 -1.33 -1.91 9.20
C SER A 222 0.07 -2.48 9.40
N THR A 223 1.12 -1.68 9.20
CA THR A 223 2.50 -2.10 9.45
C THR A 223 2.72 -2.45 10.93
N LEU A 224 2.18 -1.66 11.85
CA LEU A 224 2.25 -1.96 13.28
C LEU A 224 1.51 -3.26 13.64
N ALA A 225 0.30 -3.42 13.12
CA ALA A 225 -0.50 -4.62 13.37
C ALA A 225 0.19 -5.89 12.83
N MET A 226 0.86 -5.80 11.68
CA MET A 226 1.62 -6.92 11.12
C MET A 226 2.81 -7.34 12.00
N LYS A 227 3.33 -6.47 12.88
CA LYS A 227 4.36 -6.84 13.85
C LYS A 227 3.90 -7.88 14.87
N SER A 228 2.59 -8.09 15.02
CA SER A 228 2.04 -9.12 15.91
C SER A 228 2.33 -10.55 15.44
N VAL A 229 2.49 -10.75 14.15
CA VAL A 229 2.72 -12.08 13.54
C VAL A 229 4.13 -12.30 13.00
N GLY A 230 5.09 -11.53 13.44
CA GLY A 230 6.51 -11.76 13.18
C GLY A 230 7.15 -10.75 12.28
#